data_2f3d799ccd733fb6b66042c7a0037a14
#
_entry.id   2f3d799ccd733fb6b66042c7a0037a14
#
_cell.length_a   1.000
_cell.length_b   1.000
_cell.length_c   1.000
_cell.angle_alpha   90.00
_cell.angle_beta   90.00
_cell.angle_gamma   90.00
#
_symmetry.space_group_name_H-M   'P 1'
#
loop_
_entity.id
_entity.type
_entity.pdbx_description
1 polymer ?
#
loop_
_entity_poly.entity_id
_entity_poly.type
_entity_poly.pdbx_seq_one_letter_code
_entity_poly.pdbx_strand_id
1 'polypeptide(L)'
;EGQPDKRVLDQVSKDIPILALHVSGHLACVNSAALELAEIDERTPSPSGGVIGRIGTGNEPSGYLEEAGMLAVQQAVASRIKIDFAGIVQGMQKTYIENGVTTVQDGATSEGDIKTLLAMSAGGQLKIDVVAYPLMPSGGKKIVEENQGICGTYCHRLKIGGYKLVLDGSPQGRSAWMTEPYLGGEEGYCGYPWMSDAEVQSYVKQAVEERRQLLVHCNGDAAGDQFLNAYERAIKETEIEEDLRPVMIHCQTVRNDQLDRMVKLKMIASVFVGHVWYWGDIHMNNFGPTRGNHISPVKDAMDRGLVVNFHQDTPVTKPNMLHSVWCAVN
;
A
#
# COMPACT_ATOMS: atom_id res chain seq x y z
N GLU A 1 -8.49 21.30 -12.41
CA GLU A 1 -8.55 21.78 -11.00
C GLU A 1 -7.38 21.12 -10.26
N GLY A 2 -6.57 21.92 -9.55
CA GLY A 2 -5.37 21.43 -8.86
C GLY A 2 -5.71 20.76 -7.52
N GLN A 3 -4.71 20.13 -6.90
CA GLN A 3 -4.85 19.59 -5.54
C GLN A 3 -5.12 20.74 -4.55
N PRO A 4 -5.91 20.51 -3.47
CA PRO A 4 -6.10 21.49 -2.42
C PRO A 4 -4.77 21.80 -1.72
N ASP A 5 -4.64 23.01 -1.21
CA ASP A 5 -3.49 23.42 -0.42
C ASP A 5 -3.92 23.97 0.95
N LYS A 6 -2.94 24.30 1.82
CA LYS A 6 -3.20 24.79 3.18
C LYS A 6 -4.14 26.01 3.21
N ARG A 7 -4.12 26.87 2.18
CA ARG A 7 -4.94 28.09 2.12
C ARG A 7 -6.43 27.78 2.12
N VAL A 8 -6.83 26.64 1.55
CA VAL A 8 -8.22 26.15 1.58
C VAL A 8 -8.59 25.70 2.99
N LEU A 9 -7.75 24.92 3.64
CA LEU A 9 -8.01 24.40 5.00
C LEU A 9 -7.86 25.48 6.07
N ASP A 10 -7.00 26.47 5.88
CA ASP A 10 -6.85 27.63 6.76
C ASP A 10 -8.11 28.52 6.81
N GLN A 11 -8.99 28.42 5.81
CA GLN A 11 -10.30 29.09 5.86
C GLN A 11 -11.25 28.41 6.84
N VAL A 12 -11.04 27.13 7.12
CA VAL A 12 -11.82 26.37 8.12
C VAL A 12 -11.27 26.63 9.53
N SER A 13 -9.97 26.53 9.72
CA SER A 13 -9.29 26.87 10.97
C SER A 13 -7.80 27.13 10.71
N LYS A 14 -7.26 28.14 11.41
CA LYS A 14 -5.82 28.41 11.46
C LYS A 14 -5.16 27.88 12.74
N ASP A 15 -5.97 27.62 13.77
CA ASP A 15 -5.50 27.28 15.12
C ASP A 15 -5.63 25.78 15.42
N ILE A 16 -6.62 25.12 14.83
CA ILE A 16 -6.85 23.69 15.02
C ILE A 16 -6.17 22.94 13.86
N PRO A 17 -5.23 22.01 14.15
CA PRO A 17 -4.61 21.18 13.12
C PRO A 17 -5.65 20.37 12.33
N ILE A 18 -5.61 20.48 11.01
CA ILE A 18 -6.48 19.75 10.09
C ILE A 18 -5.62 18.87 9.19
N LEU A 19 -5.95 17.58 9.15
CA LEU A 19 -5.38 16.60 8.23
C LEU A 19 -6.52 16.02 7.38
N ALA A 20 -6.54 16.37 6.10
CA ALA A 20 -7.44 15.79 5.10
C ALA A 20 -6.68 14.72 4.32
N LEU A 21 -6.91 13.45 4.69
CA LEU A 21 -6.28 12.30 4.04
C LEU A 21 -7.10 11.91 2.81
N HIS A 22 -6.42 11.72 1.68
CA HIS A 22 -7.06 11.17 0.49
C HIS A 22 -7.44 9.70 0.73
N VAL A 23 -8.55 9.26 0.15
CA VAL A 23 -9.08 7.91 0.35
C VAL A 23 -8.09 6.78 -0.02
N SER A 24 -7.16 7.05 -0.93
CA SER A 24 -6.10 6.09 -1.29
C SER A 24 -5.04 5.87 -0.20
N GLY A 25 -4.97 6.77 0.80
CA GLY A 25 -3.91 6.73 1.81
C GLY A 25 -2.55 7.29 1.37
N HIS A 26 -2.37 7.62 0.09
CA HIS A 26 -1.08 8.05 -0.49
C HIS A 26 -0.86 9.56 -0.51
N LEU A 27 -1.92 10.36 -0.33
CA LEU A 27 -1.92 11.81 -0.45
C LEU A 27 -2.63 12.44 0.74
N ALA A 28 -2.17 13.59 1.18
CA ALA A 28 -2.86 14.39 2.18
C ALA A 28 -2.75 15.88 1.88
N CYS A 29 -3.72 16.63 2.40
CA CYS A 29 -3.61 18.08 2.53
C CYS A 29 -3.76 18.44 4.00
N VAL A 30 -2.91 19.35 4.47
CA VAL A 30 -2.90 19.83 5.86
C VAL A 30 -2.91 21.34 5.92
N ASN A 31 -3.45 21.90 7.00
CA ASN A 31 -3.45 23.34 7.22
C ASN A 31 -2.14 23.83 7.86
N SER A 32 -2.01 25.16 8.01
CA SER A 32 -0.82 25.76 8.62
C SER A 32 -0.57 25.29 10.04
N ALA A 33 -1.60 25.11 10.87
CA ALA A 33 -1.47 24.61 12.24
C ALA A 33 -0.95 23.16 12.30
N ALA A 34 -1.29 22.33 11.33
CA ALA A 34 -0.80 20.96 11.26
C ALA A 34 0.67 20.90 10.78
N LEU A 35 1.09 21.80 9.87
CA LEU A 35 2.49 21.94 9.49
C LEU A 35 3.34 22.40 10.66
N GLU A 36 2.88 23.41 11.41
CA GLU A 36 3.57 23.90 12.62
C GLU A 36 3.68 22.80 13.67
N LEU A 37 2.59 22.05 13.91
CA LEU A 37 2.58 20.92 14.83
C LEU A 37 3.62 19.85 14.49
N ALA A 38 3.83 19.61 13.20
CA ALA A 38 4.78 18.63 12.68
C ALA A 38 6.19 19.20 12.47
N GLU A 39 6.42 20.46 12.84
CA GLU A 39 7.69 21.19 12.66
C GLU A 39 8.16 21.23 11.20
N ILE A 40 7.20 21.29 10.25
CA ILE A 40 7.46 21.39 8.82
C ILE A 40 7.48 22.87 8.40
N ASP A 41 8.64 23.35 7.99
CA ASP A 41 8.89 24.73 7.55
C ASP A 41 9.56 24.79 6.16
N GLU A 42 9.99 26.01 5.78
CA GLU A 42 10.67 26.26 4.50
C GLU A 42 12.02 25.53 4.37
N ARG A 43 12.64 25.12 5.48
CA ARG A 43 13.93 24.43 5.54
C ARG A 43 13.80 22.92 5.54
N THR A 44 12.60 22.40 5.82
CA THR A 44 12.34 20.95 5.87
C THR A 44 12.40 20.36 4.46
N PRO A 45 13.36 19.48 4.11
CA PRO A 45 13.41 18.86 2.79
C PRO A 45 12.31 17.80 2.64
N SER A 46 11.94 17.49 1.41
CA SER A 46 11.14 16.28 1.15
C SER A 46 11.93 15.04 1.56
N PRO A 47 11.33 14.12 2.30
CA PRO A 47 12.00 12.87 2.69
C PRO A 47 12.18 11.95 1.48
N SER A 48 13.09 10.98 1.59
CA SER A 48 13.19 9.90 0.61
C SER A 48 11.87 9.14 0.53
N GLY A 49 11.38 8.89 -0.67
CA GLY A 49 10.10 8.20 -0.90
C GLY A 49 8.87 9.04 -0.57
N GLY A 50 8.96 10.39 -0.55
CA GLY A 50 7.81 11.24 -0.32
C GLY A 50 8.02 12.69 -0.75
N VAL A 51 6.92 13.46 -0.81
CA VAL A 51 6.92 14.86 -1.22
C VAL A 51 6.28 15.74 -0.16
N ILE A 52 6.94 16.87 0.12
CA ILE A 52 6.36 18.03 0.79
C ILE A 52 6.17 19.10 -0.28
N GLY A 53 4.92 19.32 -0.70
CA GLY A 53 4.55 20.28 -1.74
C GLY A 53 4.93 21.72 -1.34
N ARG A 54 5.27 22.55 -2.33
CA ARG A 54 5.70 23.96 -2.15
C ARG A 54 4.76 24.91 -2.87
N ILE A 55 4.69 26.15 -2.38
CA ILE A 55 3.90 27.20 -3.03
C ILE A 55 4.73 27.83 -4.16
N GLY A 56 4.23 27.74 -5.38
CA GLY A 56 4.90 28.31 -6.57
C GLY A 56 6.32 27.77 -6.74
N THR A 57 7.28 28.66 -6.93
CA THR A 57 8.72 28.34 -7.06
C THR A 57 9.49 28.54 -5.75
N GLY A 58 8.78 28.85 -4.65
CA GLY A 58 9.36 29.09 -3.33
C GLY A 58 9.54 27.80 -2.51
N ASN A 59 10.08 27.98 -1.30
CA ASN A 59 10.29 26.88 -0.35
C ASN A 59 9.13 26.74 0.67
N GLU A 60 8.15 27.63 0.65
CA GLU A 60 7.03 27.61 1.60
C GLU A 60 6.20 26.33 1.43
N PRO A 61 5.99 25.51 2.48
CA PRO A 61 5.15 24.33 2.40
C PRO A 61 3.71 24.67 2.00
N SER A 62 3.19 24.00 1.00
CA SER A 62 1.82 24.21 0.51
C SER A 62 0.76 23.52 1.37
N GLY A 63 1.16 22.60 2.22
CA GLY A 63 0.26 21.69 2.93
C GLY A 63 -0.10 20.43 2.16
N TYR A 64 0.26 20.33 0.88
CA TYR A 64 0.14 19.09 0.11
C TYR A 64 1.31 18.16 0.44
N LEU A 65 1.00 16.90 0.74
CA LEU A 65 1.96 15.89 1.17
C LEU A 65 1.70 14.57 0.42
N GLU A 66 2.78 13.90 0.05
CA GLU A 66 2.71 12.56 -0.56
C GLU A 66 3.57 11.56 0.20
N GLU A 67 3.08 10.34 0.31
CA GLU A 67 3.78 9.17 0.79
C GLU A 67 4.53 9.43 2.12
N ALA A 68 5.86 9.21 2.15
CA ALA A 68 6.68 9.49 3.33
C ALA A 68 6.61 10.95 3.82
N GLY A 69 6.22 11.90 2.95
CA GLY A 69 5.99 13.29 3.32
C GLY A 69 4.88 13.49 4.35
N MET A 70 3.94 12.55 4.47
CA MET A 70 2.84 12.59 5.43
C MET A 70 3.25 12.14 6.84
N LEU A 71 4.33 11.37 6.99
CA LEU A 71 4.66 10.65 8.23
C LEU A 71 4.81 11.56 9.44
N ALA A 72 5.50 12.70 9.29
CA ALA A 72 5.72 13.65 10.38
C ALA A 72 4.39 14.21 10.91
N VAL A 73 3.48 14.60 10.00
CA VAL A 73 2.16 15.11 10.39
C VAL A 73 1.29 14.02 11.01
N GLN A 74 1.28 12.83 10.45
CA GLN A 74 0.53 11.69 10.98
C GLN A 74 0.98 11.35 12.42
N GLN A 75 2.29 11.33 12.67
CA GLN A 75 2.85 11.10 14.01
C GLN A 75 2.50 12.23 14.99
N ALA A 76 2.62 13.48 14.56
CA ALA A 76 2.29 14.65 15.37
C ALA A 76 0.80 14.66 15.74
N VAL A 77 -0.09 14.37 14.79
CA VAL A 77 -1.54 14.27 15.02
C VAL A 77 -1.87 13.08 15.92
N ALA A 78 -1.32 11.90 15.64
CA ALA A 78 -1.57 10.68 16.42
C ALA A 78 -1.17 10.85 17.91
N SER A 79 -0.14 11.64 18.20
CA SER A 79 0.29 11.93 19.59
C SER A 79 -0.75 12.72 20.40
N ARG A 80 -1.69 13.41 19.72
CA ARG A 80 -2.71 14.26 20.36
C ARG A 80 -4.11 13.66 20.39
N ILE A 81 -4.36 12.61 19.61
CA ILE A 81 -5.66 11.97 19.52
C ILE A 81 -5.61 10.61 20.24
N LYS A 82 -6.53 10.40 21.19
CA LYS A 82 -6.76 9.05 21.72
C LYS A 82 -7.59 8.27 20.70
N ILE A 83 -6.93 7.45 19.91
CA ILE A 83 -7.59 6.58 18.93
C ILE A 83 -8.08 5.33 19.67
N ASP A 84 -9.38 5.09 19.63
CA ASP A 84 -9.97 3.82 20.09
C ASP A 84 -9.81 2.75 18.99
N PHE A 85 -8.61 2.19 18.85
CA PHE A 85 -8.32 1.14 17.88
C PHE A 85 -9.23 -0.08 18.02
N ALA A 86 -9.59 -0.46 19.27
CA ALA A 86 -10.47 -1.60 19.48
C ALA A 86 -11.88 -1.33 18.94
N GLY A 87 -12.42 -0.13 19.17
CA GLY A 87 -13.70 0.31 18.59
C GLY A 87 -13.66 0.37 17.06
N ILE A 88 -12.54 0.85 16.47
CA ILE A 88 -12.33 0.85 15.02
C ILE A 88 -12.36 -0.58 14.48
N VAL A 89 -11.60 -1.51 15.04
CA VAL A 89 -11.57 -2.91 14.60
C VAL A 89 -12.93 -3.59 14.76
N GLN A 90 -13.68 -3.28 15.81
CA GLN A 90 -15.06 -3.77 15.98
C GLN A 90 -15.99 -3.26 14.87
N GLY A 91 -15.92 -1.96 14.55
CA GLY A 91 -16.69 -1.35 13.46
C GLY A 91 -16.33 -1.95 12.08
N MET A 92 -15.04 -2.14 11.84
CA MET A 92 -14.55 -2.78 10.61
C MET A 92 -15.06 -4.22 10.49
N GLN A 93 -14.97 -5.04 11.53
CA GLN A 93 -15.49 -6.41 11.53
C GLN A 93 -16.98 -6.44 11.17
N LYS A 94 -17.79 -5.52 11.74
CA LYS A 94 -19.21 -5.41 11.39
C LYS A 94 -19.39 -5.18 9.90
N THR A 95 -18.65 -4.22 9.32
CA THR A 95 -18.71 -3.91 7.88
C THR A 95 -18.34 -5.11 7.02
N TYR A 96 -17.29 -5.85 7.38
CA TYR A 96 -16.88 -7.05 6.65
C TYR A 96 -17.93 -8.17 6.74
N ILE A 97 -18.47 -8.44 7.92
CA ILE A 97 -19.52 -9.45 8.15
C ILE A 97 -20.77 -9.15 7.33
N GLU A 98 -21.23 -7.89 7.31
CA GLU A 98 -22.36 -7.44 6.51
C GLU A 98 -22.16 -7.65 5.00
N ASN A 99 -20.92 -7.72 4.54
CA ASN A 99 -20.54 -8.03 3.16
C ASN A 99 -20.16 -9.52 2.94
N GLY A 100 -20.39 -10.40 3.92
CA GLY A 100 -20.13 -11.84 3.81
C GLY A 100 -18.66 -12.24 3.91
N VAL A 101 -17.78 -11.33 4.34
CA VAL A 101 -16.34 -11.60 4.49
C VAL A 101 -16.06 -12.23 5.85
N THR A 102 -15.41 -13.39 5.85
CA THR A 102 -15.09 -14.17 7.05
C THR A 102 -13.62 -14.20 7.42
N THR A 103 -12.76 -13.77 6.50
CA THR A 103 -11.31 -13.65 6.69
C THR A 103 -10.81 -12.37 6.05
N VAL A 104 -10.03 -11.60 6.79
CA VAL A 104 -9.40 -10.36 6.30
C VAL A 104 -7.89 -10.43 6.41
N GLN A 105 -7.21 -9.71 5.52
CA GLN A 105 -5.77 -9.45 5.63
C GLN A 105 -5.58 -8.03 6.18
N ASP A 106 -4.80 -7.90 7.24
CA ASP A 106 -4.19 -6.63 7.62
C ASP A 106 -2.85 -6.51 6.90
N GLY A 107 -2.88 -5.77 5.80
CA GLY A 107 -1.82 -5.74 4.78
C GLY A 107 -0.64 -4.83 5.10
N ALA A 108 -0.58 -4.20 6.27
CA ALA A 108 0.55 -3.34 6.67
C ALA A 108 0.63 -3.19 8.20
N THR A 109 0.58 -4.29 8.90
CA THR A 109 0.50 -4.34 10.37
C THR A 109 1.68 -3.63 11.03
N SER A 110 1.40 -2.63 11.85
CA SER A 110 2.37 -1.94 12.70
C SER A 110 2.51 -2.60 14.08
N GLU A 111 3.48 -2.14 14.90
CA GLU A 111 3.60 -2.57 16.30
C GLU A 111 2.35 -2.22 17.14
N GLY A 112 1.68 -1.11 16.84
CA GLY A 112 0.43 -0.72 17.52
C GLY A 112 -0.73 -1.62 17.16
N ASP A 113 -0.86 -1.95 15.87
CA ASP A 113 -1.92 -2.79 15.35
C ASP A 113 -1.81 -4.21 15.90
N ILE A 114 -0.62 -4.83 15.84
CA ILE A 114 -0.44 -6.19 16.32
C ILE A 114 -0.74 -6.31 17.84
N LYS A 115 -0.36 -5.32 18.65
CA LYS A 115 -0.70 -5.30 20.08
C LYS A 115 -2.20 -5.28 20.30
N THR A 116 -2.91 -4.46 19.54
CA THR A 116 -4.38 -4.38 19.59
C THR A 116 -5.02 -5.69 19.16
N LEU A 117 -4.59 -6.24 18.03
CA LEU A 117 -5.11 -7.51 17.51
C LEU A 117 -4.86 -8.67 18.47
N LEU A 118 -3.68 -8.75 19.11
CA LEU A 118 -3.36 -9.75 20.13
C LEU A 118 -4.28 -9.64 21.36
N ALA A 119 -4.49 -8.42 21.86
CA ALA A 119 -5.39 -8.18 22.98
C ALA A 119 -6.84 -8.57 22.65
N MET A 120 -7.33 -8.21 21.46
CA MET A 120 -8.67 -8.56 21.00
C MET A 120 -8.82 -10.07 20.75
N SER A 121 -7.79 -10.72 20.21
CA SER A 121 -7.73 -12.17 20.02
C SER A 121 -7.82 -12.91 21.36
N ALA A 122 -6.98 -12.55 22.31
CA ALA A 122 -6.98 -13.12 23.67
C ALA A 122 -8.30 -12.88 24.41
N GLY A 123 -8.93 -11.71 24.19
CA GLY A 123 -10.22 -11.34 24.76
C GLY A 123 -11.45 -11.93 24.05
N GLY A 124 -11.28 -12.74 22.99
CA GLY A 124 -12.39 -13.32 22.20
C GLY A 124 -13.21 -12.28 21.43
N GLN A 125 -12.64 -11.11 21.15
CA GLN A 125 -13.32 -9.98 20.50
C GLN A 125 -13.23 -10.04 18.96
N LEU A 126 -12.35 -10.87 18.39
CA LEU A 126 -12.33 -11.13 16.95
C LEU A 126 -13.50 -12.03 16.56
N LYS A 127 -14.30 -11.59 15.59
CA LYS A 127 -15.47 -12.30 15.07
C LYS A 127 -15.21 -12.95 13.71
N ILE A 128 -14.23 -12.42 12.98
CA ILE A 128 -13.72 -12.97 11.71
C ILE A 128 -12.24 -13.29 11.87
N ASP A 129 -11.72 -14.10 10.98
CA ASP A 129 -10.30 -14.43 10.99
C ASP A 129 -9.47 -13.25 10.46
N VAL A 130 -8.36 -12.97 11.13
CA VAL A 130 -7.42 -11.91 10.74
C VAL A 130 -6.06 -12.51 10.42
N VAL A 131 -5.52 -12.16 9.26
CA VAL A 131 -4.18 -12.53 8.83
C VAL A 131 -3.32 -11.26 8.79
N ALA A 132 -2.44 -11.09 9.75
CA ALA A 132 -1.57 -9.94 9.85
C ALA A 132 -0.30 -10.13 9.00
N TYR A 133 0.08 -9.07 8.28
CA TYR A 133 1.32 -9.00 7.52
C TYR A 133 2.15 -7.81 7.99
N PRO A 134 3.04 -8.00 8.98
CA PRO A 134 3.90 -6.95 9.50
C PRO A 134 4.73 -6.25 8.43
N LEU A 135 4.69 -4.89 8.46
CA LEU A 135 5.43 -4.05 7.53
C LEU A 135 6.92 -4.06 7.90
N MET A 136 7.77 -4.61 7.01
CA MET A 136 9.19 -4.84 7.31
C MET A 136 9.96 -3.57 7.70
N PRO A 137 9.86 -2.44 6.97
CA PRO A 137 10.54 -1.20 7.35
C PRO A 137 10.10 -0.62 8.69
N SER A 138 8.93 -1.01 9.19
CA SER A 138 8.34 -0.51 10.45
C SER A 138 8.39 -1.54 11.59
N GLY A 139 9.47 -2.30 11.68
CA GLY A 139 9.66 -3.26 12.76
C GLY A 139 9.04 -4.64 12.52
N GLY A 140 8.67 -4.97 11.29
CA GLY A 140 8.01 -6.24 10.93
C GLY A 140 8.77 -7.47 11.41
N LYS A 141 10.12 -7.47 11.31
CA LYS A 141 10.96 -8.56 11.82
C LYS A 141 10.76 -8.80 13.30
N LYS A 142 10.82 -7.75 14.11
CA LYS A 142 10.62 -7.82 15.57
C LYS A 142 9.23 -8.36 15.91
N ILE A 143 8.19 -7.89 15.21
CA ILE A 143 6.81 -8.38 15.41
C ILE A 143 6.75 -9.89 15.20
N VAL A 144 7.35 -10.40 14.13
CA VAL A 144 7.38 -11.84 13.83
C VAL A 144 8.19 -12.61 14.86
N GLU A 145 9.38 -12.12 15.26
CA GLU A 145 10.24 -12.75 16.25
C GLU A 145 9.56 -12.87 17.63
N GLU A 146 8.85 -11.83 18.06
CA GLU A 146 8.12 -11.81 19.34
C GLU A 146 6.83 -12.65 19.33
N ASN A 147 6.31 -13.03 18.16
CA ASN A 147 5.00 -13.69 18.02
C ASN A 147 5.05 -15.01 17.22
N GLN A 148 6.14 -15.78 17.36
CA GLN A 148 6.35 -17.03 16.60
C GLN A 148 5.19 -18.04 16.76
N GLY A 149 4.51 -18.06 17.92
CA GLY A 149 3.41 -18.97 18.21
C GLY A 149 2.17 -18.81 17.33
N ILE A 150 2.03 -17.67 16.65
CA ILE A 150 0.92 -17.40 15.73
C ILE A 150 1.39 -17.23 14.28
N CYS A 151 2.66 -17.50 13.99
CA CYS A 151 3.16 -17.48 12.63
C CYS A 151 2.67 -18.70 11.84
N GLY A 152 1.90 -18.47 10.79
CA GLY A 152 1.32 -19.52 9.94
C GLY A 152 0.15 -20.29 10.57
N THR A 153 -0.12 -20.13 11.88
CA THR A 153 -1.15 -20.86 12.60
C THR A 153 -2.09 -19.92 13.34
N TYR A 154 -3.41 -20.16 13.23
CA TYR A 154 -4.38 -19.35 13.95
C TYR A 154 -4.37 -19.61 15.45
N CYS A 155 -4.34 -18.54 16.23
CA CYS A 155 -4.66 -18.54 17.65
C CYS A 155 -5.83 -17.56 17.86
N HIS A 156 -6.98 -18.04 18.31
CA HIS A 156 -8.19 -17.25 18.51
C HIS A 156 -8.48 -16.25 17.36
N ARG A 157 -8.51 -16.75 16.11
CA ARG A 157 -8.80 -16.02 14.87
C ARG A 157 -7.71 -15.05 14.38
N LEU A 158 -6.55 -15.02 15.02
CA LEU A 158 -5.41 -14.22 14.58
C LEU A 158 -4.25 -15.12 14.15
N LYS A 159 -3.62 -14.81 13.02
CA LYS A 159 -2.31 -15.35 12.64
C LYS A 159 -1.45 -14.30 11.96
N ILE A 160 -0.13 -14.48 11.99
CA ILE A 160 0.81 -13.77 11.11
C ILE A 160 1.01 -14.63 9.87
N GLY A 161 0.69 -14.06 8.69
CA GLY A 161 0.79 -14.75 7.40
C GLY A 161 2.19 -14.74 6.81
N GLY A 162 2.93 -13.66 7.05
CA GLY A 162 4.25 -13.42 6.49
C GLY A 162 4.64 -11.97 6.68
N TYR A 163 5.25 -11.35 5.67
CA TYR A 163 5.71 -9.96 5.70
C TYR A 163 5.05 -9.10 4.62
N LYS A 164 5.09 -7.79 4.82
CA LYS A 164 4.64 -6.77 3.86
C LYS A 164 5.78 -5.84 3.47
N LEU A 165 5.81 -5.48 2.17
CA LEU A 165 6.58 -4.36 1.64
C LEU A 165 5.68 -3.43 0.81
N VAL A 166 6.06 -2.17 0.72
CA VAL A 166 5.45 -1.17 -0.17
C VAL A 166 6.58 -0.57 -0.99
N LEU A 167 6.51 -0.65 -2.32
CA LEU A 167 7.59 -0.22 -3.20
C LEU A 167 7.32 1.10 -3.91
N ASP A 168 6.05 1.45 -4.10
CA ASP A 168 5.65 2.67 -4.77
C ASP A 168 4.29 3.19 -4.26
N GLY A 169 3.81 4.27 -4.85
CA GLY A 169 2.52 4.87 -4.51
C GLY A 169 1.38 4.43 -5.43
N SER A 170 0.48 5.37 -5.77
CA SER A 170 -0.76 5.10 -6.51
C SER A 170 -0.75 5.68 -7.93
N PRO A 171 -1.27 4.94 -8.95
CA PRO A 171 -1.24 5.40 -10.34
C PRO A 171 -2.20 6.55 -10.61
N GLN A 172 -3.34 6.64 -9.93
CA GLN A 172 -4.26 7.76 -10.05
C GLN A 172 -3.70 9.04 -9.46
N GLY A 173 -2.84 8.93 -8.43
CA GLY A 173 -2.11 10.05 -7.82
C GLY A 173 -0.78 10.37 -8.50
N ARG A 174 -0.38 9.58 -9.52
CA ARG A 174 0.91 9.68 -10.22
C ARG A 174 2.14 9.45 -9.34
N SER A 175 2.00 8.82 -8.18
CA SER A 175 3.11 8.41 -7.32
C SER A 175 3.53 6.94 -7.52
N ALA A 176 2.79 6.16 -8.32
CA ALA A 176 3.24 4.84 -8.76
C ALA A 176 4.47 4.96 -9.66
N TRP A 177 5.47 4.10 -9.44
CA TRP A 177 6.74 4.16 -10.16
C TRP A 177 6.68 3.41 -11.48
N MET A 178 6.79 4.17 -12.58
CA MET A 178 6.59 3.69 -13.95
C MET A 178 7.91 3.62 -14.71
N THR A 179 8.01 2.69 -15.66
CA THR A 179 9.13 2.65 -16.62
C THR A 179 9.03 3.71 -17.71
N GLU A 180 7.82 4.18 -18.02
CA GLU A 180 7.55 5.24 -18.98
C GLU A 180 6.84 6.41 -18.33
N PRO A 181 7.11 7.68 -18.75
CA PRO A 181 6.52 8.86 -18.14
C PRO A 181 5.00 8.89 -18.15
N TYR A 182 4.43 9.55 -17.15
CA TYR A 182 3.03 9.93 -17.12
C TYR A 182 2.73 10.97 -18.21
N LEU A 183 1.54 10.92 -18.79
CA LEU A 183 1.08 11.93 -19.74
C LEU A 183 0.57 13.18 -19.01
N GLY A 184 0.76 14.35 -19.61
CA GLY A 184 0.21 15.63 -19.11
C GLY A 184 0.75 16.07 -17.76
N GLY A 185 1.93 15.62 -17.39
CA GLY A 185 2.68 16.02 -16.21
C GLY A 185 3.98 16.75 -16.57
N GLU A 186 4.90 16.80 -15.60
CA GLU A 186 6.27 17.26 -15.81
C GLU A 186 6.99 16.33 -16.78
N GLU A 187 7.80 16.90 -17.69
CA GLU A 187 8.46 16.10 -18.73
C GLU A 187 9.39 15.05 -18.10
N GLY A 188 9.22 13.78 -18.52
CA GLY A 188 10.00 12.67 -18.01
C GLY A 188 9.59 12.14 -16.62
N TYR A 189 8.53 12.68 -16.01
CA TYR A 189 8.11 12.24 -14.68
C TYR A 189 7.48 10.83 -14.71
N CYS A 190 8.08 9.91 -13.94
CA CYS A 190 7.71 8.50 -13.88
C CYS A 190 7.20 8.04 -12.49
N GLY A 191 6.88 8.95 -11.58
CA GLY A 191 6.72 8.58 -10.18
C GLY A 191 8.08 8.23 -9.53
N TYR A 192 8.07 7.52 -8.41
CA TYR A 192 9.30 7.24 -7.67
C TYR A 192 9.19 5.98 -6.79
N PRO A 193 10.32 5.30 -6.53
CA PRO A 193 10.35 4.18 -5.59
C PRO A 193 10.33 4.67 -4.13
N TRP A 194 9.74 3.88 -3.24
CA TRP A 194 9.78 4.14 -1.79
C TRP A 194 11.14 3.78 -1.16
N MET A 195 11.80 2.79 -1.73
CA MET A 195 13.07 2.24 -1.22
C MET A 195 14.06 2.00 -2.36
N SER A 196 15.34 2.07 -2.05
CA SER A 196 16.39 1.68 -2.96
C SER A 196 16.38 0.17 -3.25
N ASP A 197 16.97 -0.23 -4.38
CA ASP A 197 17.10 -1.65 -4.76
C ASP A 197 17.86 -2.46 -3.69
N ALA A 198 18.84 -1.86 -3.03
CA ALA A 198 19.61 -2.52 -1.98
C ALA A 198 18.76 -2.82 -0.73
N GLU A 199 17.91 -1.88 -0.32
CA GLU A 199 16.99 -2.07 0.81
C GLU A 199 15.95 -3.15 0.47
N VAL A 200 15.32 -3.07 -0.72
CA VAL A 200 14.35 -4.07 -1.17
C VAL A 200 15.00 -5.45 -1.24
N GLN A 201 16.21 -5.55 -1.81
CA GLN A 201 16.98 -6.81 -1.87
C GLN A 201 17.20 -7.40 -0.48
N SER A 202 17.56 -6.56 0.50
CA SER A 202 17.80 -7.00 1.88
C SER A 202 16.53 -7.58 2.51
N TYR A 203 15.39 -6.89 2.40
CA TYR A 203 14.12 -7.35 2.96
C TYR A 203 13.59 -8.61 2.26
N VAL A 204 13.64 -8.65 0.93
CA VAL A 204 13.18 -9.81 0.15
C VAL A 204 14.03 -11.03 0.49
N LYS A 205 15.36 -10.88 0.55
CA LYS A 205 16.27 -11.96 0.94
C LYS A 205 15.97 -12.48 2.34
N GLN A 206 15.77 -11.59 3.31
CA GLN A 206 15.38 -11.97 4.67
C GLN A 206 14.09 -12.79 4.69
N ALA A 207 13.03 -12.34 3.99
CA ALA A 207 11.77 -13.07 3.94
C ALA A 207 11.94 -14.48 3.34
N VAL A 208 12.76 -14.62 2.29
CA VAL A 208 13.05 -15.91 1.66
C VAL A 208 13.86 -16.80 2.61
N GLU A 209 14.93 -16.30 3.26
CA GLU A 209 15.73 -17.06 4.25
C GLU A 209 14.89 -17.56 5.42
N GLU A 210 13.93 -16.76 5.89
CA GLU A 210 12.99 -17.11 6.96
C GLU A 210 11.82 -17.97 6.48
N ARG A 211 11.75 -18.32 5.18
CA ARG A 211 10.65 -19.06 4.54
C ARG A 211 9.27 -18.46 4.83
N ARG A 212 9.19 -17.13 4.75
CA ARG A 212 7.95 -16.38 4.99
C ARG A 212 7.35 -15.91 3.68
N GLN A 213 6.03 -16.03 3.56
CA GLN A 213 5.30 -15.40 2.47
C GLN A 213 5.52 -13.89 2.48
N LEU A 214 5.71 -13.30 1.32
CA LEU A 214 5.90 -11.88 1.14
C LEU A 214 4.78 -11.29 0.29
N LEU A 215 4.09 -10.28 0.83
CA LEU A 215 3.12 -9.46 0.13
C LEU A 215 3.79 -8.13 -0.23
N VAL A 216 3.86 -7.80 -1.51
CA VAL A 216 4.55 -6.59 -1.99
C VAL A 216 3.62 -5.73 -2.82
N HIS A 217 3.40 -4.50 -2.35
CA HIS A 217 2.64 -3.49 -3.08
C HIS A 217 3.47 -3.00 -4.28
N CYS A 218 2.96 -3.23 -5.48
CA CYS A 218 3.52 -2.78 -6.75
C CYS A 218 2.39 -2.33 -7.66
N ASN A 219 2.18 -1.03 -7.77
CA ASN A 219 1.24 -0.43 -8.70
C ASN A 219 1.88 -0.19 -10.06
N GLY A 220 3.07 0.43 -10.07
CA GLY A 220 3.83 0.73 -11.26
C GLY A 220 4.64 -0.47 -11.76
N ASP A 221 4.84 -0.51 -13.06
CA ASP A 221 5.62 -1.58 -13.70
C ASP A 221 7.11 -1.54 -13.33
N ALA A 222 7.70 -0.36 -13.03
CA ALA A 222 9.06 -0.26 -12.51
C ALA A 222 9.17 -0.84 -11.10
N ALA A 223 8.18 -0.63 -10.21
CA ALA A 223 8.11 -1.28 -8.91
C ALA A 223 7.96 -2.80 -9.05
N GLY A 224 7.19 -3.26 -10.04
CA GLY A 224 7.11 -4.66 -10.42
C GLY A 224 8.47 -5.25 -10.80
N ASP A 225 9.27 -4.55 -11.61
CA ASP A 225 10.64 -4.97 -11.95
C ASP A 225 11.55 -5.03 -10.72
N GLN A 226 11.48 -4.03 -9.83
CA GLN A 226 12.26 -4.01 -8.60
C GLN A 226 11.98 -5.24 -7.73
N PHE A 227 10.71 -5.60 -7.54
CA PHE A 227 10.34 -6.78 -6.78
C PHE A 227 10.79 -8.07 -7.45
N LEU A 228 10.54 -8.22 -8.75
CA LEU A 228 10.92 -9.41 -9.50
C LEU A 228 12.45 -9.65 -9.47
N ASN A 229 13.23 -8.58 -9.70
CA ASN A 229 14.69 -8.63 -9.67
C ASN A 229 15.21 -9.04 -8.28
N ALA A 230 14.64 -8.44 -7.21
CA ALA A 230 15.03 -8.76 -5.84
C ALA A 230 14.67 -10.21 -5.48
N TYR A 231 13.51 -10.70 -5.88
CA TYR A 231 13.05 -12.05 -5.56
C TYR A 231 13.85 -13.13 -6.33
N GLU A 232 14.08 -12.94 -7.64
CA GLU A 232 14.92 -13.82 -8.44
C GLU A 232 16.33 -13.93 -7.87
N ARG A 233 16.91 -12.79 -7.47
CA ARG A 233 18.21 -12.75 -6.85
C ARG A 233 18.23 -13.45 -5.48
N ALA A 234 17.21 -13.22 -4.65
CA ALA A 234 17.12 -13.86 -3.33
C ALA A 234 17.04 -15.39 -3.43
N ILE A 235 16.19 -15.93 -4.34
CA ILE A 235 16.10 -17.38 -4.58
C ILE A 235 17.47 -17.93 -5.01
N LYS A 236 18.13 -17.25 -5.95
CA LYS A 236 19.45 -17.70 -6.44
C LYS A 236 20.53 -17.68 -5.35
N GLU A 237 20.53 -16.67 -4.49
CA GLU A 237 21.52 -16.53 -3.41
C GLU A 237 21.27 -17.48 -2.24
N THR A 238 20.01 -17.82 -1.96
CA THR A 238 19.63 -18.68 -0.83
C THR A 238 19.48 -20.16 -1.22
N GLU A 239 19.42 -20.46 -2.53
CA GLU A 239 19.14 -21.81 -3.06
C GLU A 239 17.84 -22.42 -2.52
N ILE A 240 16.86 -21.58 -2.12
CA ILE A 240 15.57 -22.02 -1.61
C ILE A 240 14.60 -22.21 -2.79
N GLU A 241 14.24 -23.46 -3.08
CA GLU A 241 13.31 -23.84 -4.16
C GLU A 241 11.84 -23.99 -3.68
N GLU A 242 11.61 -23.84 -2.37
CA GLU A 242 10.28 -23.95 -1.78
C GLU A 242 9.33 -22.90 -2.37
N ASP A 243 8.08 -23.31 -2.65
CA ASP A 243 7.04 -22.40 -3.08
C ASP A 243 6.53 -21.56 -1.89
N LEU A 244 7.07 -20.38 -1.72
CA LEU A 244 6.72 -19.43 -0.67
C LEU A 244 5.47 -18.60 -1.02
N ARG A 245 4.90 -18.77 -2.23
CA ARG A 245 3.71 -18.04 -2.72
C ARG A 245 3.82 -16.53 -2.55
N PRO A 246 4.89 -15.89 -3.05
CA PRO A 246 4.98 -14.44 -2.97
C PRO A 246 3.84 -13.78 -3.75
N VAL A 247 3.32 -12.67 -3.21
CA VAL A 247 2.17 -11.99 -3.77
C VAL A 247 2.56 -10.60 -4.24
N MET A 248 2.34 -10.32 -5.52
CA MET A 248 2.36 -8.94 -6.02
C MET A 248 0.98 -8.34 -5.82
N ILE A 249 0.89 -7.35 -4.93
CA ILE A 249 -0.36 -6.64 -4.60
C ILE A 249 -0.55 -5.50 -5.60
N HIS A 250 -1.76 -5.32 -6.05
CA HIS A 250 -2.29 -4.41 -7.06
C HIS A 250 -2.04 -4.89 -8.49
N CYS A 251 -0.82 -5.17 -8.91
CA CYS A 251 -0.50 -5.56 -10.30
C CYS A 251 -1.13 -4.62 -11.33
N GLN A 252 -1.20 -3.31 -11.01
CA GLN A 252 -2.11 -2.41 -11.71
C GLN A 252 -1.65 -2.16 -13.15
N THR A 253 -0.34 -1.97 -13.35
CA THR A 253 0.27 -1.69 -14.66
C THR A 253 1.29 -2.75 -15.06
N VAL A 254 1.18 -3.97 -14.50
CA VAL A 254 2.10 -5.06 -14.76
C VAL A 254 2.13 -5.41 -16.26
N ARG A 255 3.34 -5.56 -16.81
CA ARG A 255 3.56 -5.87 -18.21
C ARG A 255 3.52 -7.39 -18.48
N ASN A 256 3.31 -7.77 -19.73
CA ASN A 256 3.26 -9.17 -20.14
C ASN A 256 4.57 -9.94 -19.87
N ASP A 257 5.73 -9.33 -20.07
CA ASP A 257 7.03 -9.91 -19.73
C ASP A 257 7.20 -10.16 -18.22
N GLN A 258 6.63 -9.26 -17.41
CA GLN A 258 6.61 -9.43 -15.95
C GLN A 258 5.67 -10.56 -15.52
N LEU A 259 4.50 -10.70 -16.14
CA LEU A 259 3.60 -11.83 -15.90
C LEU A 259 4.29 -13.17 -16.22
N ASP A 260 5.08 -13.26 -17.31
CA ASP A 260 5.85 -14.45 -17.65
C ASP A 260 6.92 -14.78 -16.58
N ARG A 261 7.53 -13.77 -15.95
CA ARG A 261 8.46 -13.94 -14.81
C ARG A 261 7.72 -14.39 -13.56
N MET A 262 6.56 -13.79 -13.25
CA MET A 262 5.74 -14.16 -12.09
C MET A 262 5.32 -15.64 -12.13
N VAL A 263 4.96 -16.17 -13.31
CA VAL A 263 4.65 -17.59 -13.49
C VAL A 263 5.85 -18.48 -13.11
N LYS A 264 7.05 -18.16 -13.60
CA LYS A 264 8.29 -18.91 -13.29
C LYS A 264 8.63 -18.88 -11.80
N LEU A 265 8.31 -17.77 -11.14
CA LEU A 265 8.55 -17.57 -9.70
C LEU A 265 7.40 -18.06 -8.81
N LYS A 266 6.37 -18.68 -9.38
CA LYS A 266 5.17 -19.17 -8.68
C LYS A 266 4.49 -18.08 -7.85
N MET A 267 4.52 -16.83 -8.34
CA MET A 267 3.88 -15.68 -7.68
C MET A 267 2.36 -15.73 -7.83
N ILE A 268 1.70 -15.02 -6.94
CA ILE A 268 0.25 -14.75 -7.00
C ILE A 268 0.06 -13.29 -7.39
N ALA A 269 -0.82 -13.03 -8.37
CA ALA A 269 -1.26 -11.69 -8.70
C ALA A 269 -2.52 -11.35 -7.88
N SER A 270 -2.40 -10.38 -6.97
CA SER A 270 -3.55 -9.86 -6.25
C SER A 270 -3.96 -8.52 -6.87
N VAL A 271 -5.03 -8.52 -7.65
CA VAL A 271 -5.42 -7.39 -8.50
C VAL A 271 -6.53 -6.56 -7.87
N PHE A 272 -6.32 -5.24 -7.79
CA PHE A 272 -7.37 -4.32 -7.42
C PHE A 272 -8.19 -3.94 -8.66
N VAL A 273 -9.02 -4.86 -9.11
CA VAL A 273 -9.79 -4.74 -10.35
C VAL A 273 -10.77 -3.56 -10.36
N GLY A 274 -11.20 -3.08 -9.20
CA GLY A 274 -12.04 -1.89 -9.07
C GLY A 274 -11.43 -0.60 -9.59
N HIS A 275 -10.10 -0.54 -9.80
CA HIS A 275 -9.42 0.61 -10.41
C HIS A 275 -9.99 0.96 -11.79
N VAL A 276 -10.40 -0.03 -12.57
CA VAL A 276 -11.02 0.19 -13.88
C VAL A 276 -12.32 0.99 -13.74
N TRP A 277 -13.14 0.66 -12.75
CA TRP A 277 -14.42 1.32 -12.50
C TRP A 277 -14.26 2.72 -11.87
N TYR A 278 -13.45 2.83 -10.82
CA TYR A 278 -13.36 4.06 -10.05
C TYR A 278 -12.47 5.13 -10.68
N TRP A 279 -11.41 4.72 -11.40
CA TRP A 279 -10.38 5.62 -11.91
C TRP A 279 -10.00 5.37 -13.37
N GLY A 280 -10.81 4.64 -14.14
CA GLY A 280 -10.53 4.33 -15.55
C GLY A 280 -10.21 5.57 -16.39
N ASP A 281 -11.02 6.62 -16.31
CA ASP A 281 -10.79 7.88 -17.02
C ASP A 281 -9.49 8.56 -16.60
N ILE A 282 -9.14 8.50 -15.31
CA ILE A 282 -7.88 9.06 -14.79
C ILE A 282 -6.71 8.27 -15.35
N HIS A 283 -6.80 6.94 -15.41
CA HIS A 283 -5.75 6.10 -16.00
C HIS A 283 -5.60 6.35 -17.51
N MET A 284 -6.69 6.56 -18.24
CA MET A 284 -6.62 6.96 -19.64
C MET A 284 -5.91 8.31 -19.81
N ASN A 285 -6.16 9.27 -18.94
CA ASN A 285 -5.48 10.57 -18.95
C ASN A 285 -3.99 10.45 -18.58
N ASN A 286 -3.66 9.60 -17.60
CA ASN A 286 -2.30 9.44 -17.08
C ASN A 286 -1.40 8.62 -18.00
N PHE A 287 -1.95 7.64 -18.71
CA PHE A 287 -1.19 6.63 -19.47
C PHE A 287 -1.49 6.61 -20.96
N GLY A 288 -2.57 7.25 -21.39
CA GLY A 288 -3.07 7.17 -22.78
C GLY A 288 -3.71 5.82 -23.10
N PRO A 289 -4.24 5.68 -24.32
CA PRO A 289 -5.06 4.52 -24.69
C PRO A 289 -4.30 3.18 -24.63
N THR A 290 -3.03 3.14 -24.96
CA THR A 290 -2.27 1.88 -24.98
C THR A 290 -2.08 1.33 -23.57
N ARG A 291 -1.46 2.08 -22.67
CA ARG A 291 -1.21 1.64 -21.29
C ARG A 291 -2.48 1.68 -20.44
N GLY A 292 -3.33 2.70 -20.64
CA GLY A 292 -4.58 2.87 -19.87
C GLY A 292 -5.60 1.74 -20.12
N ASN A 293 -5.65 1.18 -21.33
CA ASN A 293 -6.49 0.02 -21.62
C ASN A 293 -5.88 -1.32 -21.13
N HIS A 294 -4.63 -1.32 -20.71
CA HIS A 294 -3.94 -2.53 -20.25
C HIS A 294 -3.80 -2.60 -18.73
N ILE A 295 -4.42 -1.71 -17.98
CA ILE A 295 -4.40 -1.80 -16.51
C ILE A 295 -5.17 -3.02 -16.02
N SER A 296 -4.75 -3.57 -14.87
CA SER A 296 -5.37 -4.76 -14.26
C SER A 296 -5.48 -5.94 -15.24
N PRO A 297 -4.39 -6.44 -15.85
CA PRO A 297 -4.43 -7.41 -16.96
C PRO A 297 -4.72 -8.84 -16.44
N VAL A 298 -5.90 -9.02 -15.84
CA VAL A 298 -6.36 -10.28 -15.22
C VAL A 298 -6.39 -11.42 -16.24
N LYS A 299 -6.94 -11.16 -17.43
CA LYS A 299 -7.04 -12.20 -18.47
C LYS A 299 -5.66 -12.65 -18.92
N ASP A 300 -4.73 -11.72 -19.15
CA ASP A 300 -3.38 -12.05 -19.58
C ASP A 300 -2.62 -12.86 -18.51
N ALA A 301 -2.86 -12.58 -17.23
CA ALA A 301 -2.32 -13.35 -16.11
C ALA A 301 -2.91 -14.78 -16.08
N MET A 302 -4.24 -14.90 -16.22
CA MET A 302 -4.92 -16.21 -16.19
C MET A 302 -4.55 -17.07 -17.41
N ASP A 303 -4.44 -16.49 -18.60
CA ASP A 303 -4.05 -17.21 -19.81
C ASP A 303 -2.63 -17.81 -19.71
N ARG A 304 -1.77 -17.24 -18.87
CA ARG A 304 -0.43 -17.76 -18.52
C ARG A 304 -0.44 -18.80 -17.40
N GLY A 305 -1.60 -19.07 -16.81
CA GLY A 305 -1.74 -20.01 -15.69
C GLY A 305 -1.32 -19.41 -14.34
N LEU A 306 -1.19 -18.08 -14.24
CA LEU A 306 -0.90 -17.41 -12.98
C LEU A 306 -2.11 -17.50 -12.05
N VAL A 307 -1.85 -17.73 -10.76
CA VAL A 307 -2.91 -17.64 -9.74
C VAL A 307 -3.26 -16.17 -9.53
N VAL A 308 -4.53 -15.85 -9.69
CA VAL A 308 -5.06 -14.48 -9.53
C VAL A 308 -6.09 -14.47 -8.41
N ASN A 309 -6.06 -13.46 -7.57
CA ASN A 309 -7.14 -13.10 -6.67
C ASN A 309 -7.47 -11.60 -6.77
N PHE A 310 -8.61 -11.20 -6.22
CA PHE A 310 -9.06 -9.82 -6.21
C PHE A 310 -9.07 -9.26 -4.79
N HIS A 311 -8.79 -7.98 -4.69
CA HIS A 311 -9.01 -7.21 -3.47
C HIS A 311 -9.65 -5.85 -3.81
N GLN A 312 -10.12 -5.15 -2.81
CA GLN A 312 -10.74 -3.83 -2.92
C GLN A 312 -10.07 -2.78 -2.04
N ASP A 313 -9.02 -3.19 -1.34
CA ASP A 313 -8.15 -2.31 -0.55
C ASP A 313 -8.91 -1.43 0.46
N THR A 314 -9.83 -2.04 1.21
CA THR A 314 -10.66 -1.33 2.21
C THR A 314 -9.77 -0.62 3.25
N PRO A 315 -9.96 0.67 3.52
CA PRO A 315 -11.15 1.49 3.24
C PRO A 315 -11.14 2.27 1.91
N VAL A 316 -10.16 2.05 1.02
CA VAL A 316 -10.11 2.73 -0.29
C VAL A 316 -11.42 2.55 -1.04
N THR A 317 -11.93 1.32 -1.08
CA THR A 317 -13.31 1.03 -1.50
C THR A 317 -14.00 0.11 -0.48
N LYS A 318 -15.34 0.02 -0.55
CA LYS A 318 -16.10 -0.86 0.33
C LYS A 318 -15.78 -2.33 0.07
N PRO A 319 -15.84 -3.22 1.10
CA PRO A 319 -15.53 -4.64 0.96
C PRO A 319 -16.65 -5.42 0.23
N ASN A 320 -17.05 -4.94 -0.94
CA ASN A 320 -18.07 -5.58 -1.78
C ASN A 320 -17.42 -6.49 -2.82
N MET A 321 -17.22 -7.77 -2.46
CA MET A 321 -16.56 -8.74 -3.34
C MET A 321 -17.36 -9.04 -4.62
N LEU A 322 -18.69 -8.94 -4.57
CA LEU A 322 -19.53 -9.10 -5.78
C LEU A 322 -19.31 -7.96 -6.77
N HIS A 323 -19.08 -6.74 -6.28
CA HIS A 323 -18.69 -5.63 -7.14
C HIS A 323 -17.31 -5.85 -7.77
N SER A 324 -16.34 -6.40 -7.01
CA SER A 324 -15.04 -6.77 -7.57
C SER A 324 -15.17 -7.81 -8.70
N VAL A 325 -16.01 -8.82 -8.51
CA VAL A 325 -16.32 -9.80 -9.56
C VAL A 325 -16.97 -9.12 -10.76
N TRP A 326 -17.93 -8.22 -10.53
CA TRP A 326 -18.59 -7.47 -11.59
C TRP A 326 -17.59 -6.63 -12.39
N CYS A 327 -16.67 -5.92 -11.74
CA CYS A 327 -15.60 -5.16 -12.41
C CYS A 327 -14.68 -6.05 -13.25
N ALA A 328 -14.46 -7.30 -12.83
CA ALA A 328 -13.58 -8.22 -13.54
C ALA A 328 -14.18 -8.80 -14.84
N VAL A 329 -15.52 -8.79 -14.98
CA VAL A 329 -16.21 -9.44 -16.12
C VAL A 329 -16.97 -8.44 -17.00
N ASN A 330 -17.01 -7.16 -16.67
CA ASN A 330 -17.63 -6.10 -17.47
C ASN A 330 -16.61 -5.02 -17.81
#